data_27571b2111f1e8050d9a227e68d2e2e0
#
_entry.id   27571b2111f1e8050d9a227e68d2e2e0
#
_cell.length_a   1.000
_cell.length_b   1.000
_cell.length_c   1.000
_cell.angle_alpha   90.00
_cell.angle_beta   90.00
_cell.angle_gamma   90.00
#
_symmetry.space_group_name_H-M   'P 1'
#
loop_
_entity.id
_entity.type
_entity.pdbx_description
1 polymer ?
#
loop_
_entity_poly.entity_id
_entity_poly.type
_entity_poly.pdbx_seq_one_letter_code
_entity_poly.pdbx_strand_id
1 'polypeptide(L)'
;MTVDNLSAVNYPLSTIHCQPSTAMQPVKLYPSVFERIDQWPIYKLSQDRRRFIEEIDEFTLNRLVNEHPKLYNLITETIYLERIRLKESPWKVDPPNEMQFWNRLRAKIVKTESETKQQALETHKELILRIIHRYSTEIVGTFSIATFRFARLFLYNFFNRLLNAAAERWWRFLSSRNRLHERIQVYGEVEMIRDLMKKGIVIVVPTHFSNIDSILVGFAMDQIVGLPSFSYGAGLNLYNSGAAAFFMNRLGAYRVDRRKKNAIYLETLKTMSMLSIVRGTNTLFFPGGTRSRNGMVETRLKMGLLGTAVEAQRVLCEQNLAKENKKISESTRPEPTKIYIVPLVMSYHFVLEAPFLIRQHLQITGKEKYIAGRSEGNSIREWLKFIWQFFAKKSDIILSFGKPMDVMGNFVDENGDSFDARNNPLHISDYFTTEGGVTQDLQREEEYTKLLAERIVDRFHRENIVLSSHIVAFTAFNMLRANNDTFDLYALLRLLPDDFIFPIESFTAAIEAVQHALFELEEKKRLKLSDIIRLPAAQLLEDGVKNLGVYHVRKPLLFNKKGDIESDDFNTLFYYHNRLENFGLTKRVRWENYKMEMRIGEFKPETEII
;
A
#
# COMPACT_ATOMS: atom_id res chain seq x y z
N MET A 1 -53.80 -1.22 -48.17
CA MET A 1 -54.64 -1.77 -47.09
C MET A 1 -53.69 -2.62 -46.25
N THR A 2 -53.39 -2.36 -45.07
CA THR A 2 -53.67 -1.50 -43.93
C THR A 2 -52.49 -1.62 -42.98
N VAL A 3 -52.06 -0.51 -42.51
CA VAL A 3 -51.11 -0.28 -41.39
C VAL A 3 -51.78 -0.77 -40.10
N ASP A 4 -50.98 -1.19 -39.15
CA ASP A 4 -51.14 -1.09 -37.69
C ASP A 4 -50.81 -2.37 -36.92
N ASN A 5 -49.76 -2.38 -36.14
CA ASN A 5 -49.79 -2.34 -34.69
C ASN A 5 -48.42 -2.72 -34.11
N LEU A 6 -47.63 -1.70 -33.80
CA LEU A 6 -46.55 -1.80 -32.84
C LEU A 6 -47.11 -1.53 -31.45
N SER A 7 -47.34 -2.59 -30.69
CA SER A 7 -47.72 -2.49 -29.27
C SER A 7 -46.47 -2.11 -28.43
N ALA A 8 -46.55 -0.93 -27.84
CA ALA A 8 -45.63 -0.46 -26.80
C ALA A 8 -45.70 -1.37 -25.59
N VAL A 9 -44.60 -2.00 -25.23
CA VAL A 9 -44.46 -2.71 -23.95
C VAL A 9 -44.18 -1.66 -22.87
N ASN A 10 -45.20 -1.34 -22.11
CA ASN A 10 -45.10 -0.55 -20.88
C ASN A 10 -44.44 -1.42 -19.80
N TYR A 11 -43.17 -1.09 -19.45
CA TYR A 11 -42.58 -1.55 -18.17
C TYR A 11 -43.11 -0.66 -17.05
N PRO A 12 -43.64 -1.23 -15.96
CA PRO A 12 -44.03 -0.45 -14.80
C PRO A 12 -42.76 0.11 -14.13
N LEU A 13 -42.65 1.42 -14.09
CA LEU A 13 -41.75 2.14 -13.22
C LEU A 13 -42.16 1.86 -11.77
N SER A 14 -41.53 0.85 -11.16
CA SER A 14 -41.59 0.70 -9.72
C SER A 14 -40.84 1.90 -9.11
N THR A 15 -41.59 2.83 -8.55
CA THR A 15 -41.14 3.89 -7.69
C THR A 15 -40.41 3.28 -6.49
N ILE A 16 -39.11 3.09 -6.58
CA ILE A 16 -38.26 2.84 -5.43
C ILE A 16 -38.22 4.17 -4.66
N HIS A 17 -38.98 4.24 -3.58
CA HIS A 17 -38.84 5.28 -2.58
C HIS A 17 -37.45 5.13 -1.93
N CYS A 18 -36.43 5.71 -2.53
CA CYS A 18 -35.19 5.99 -1.85
C CYS A 18 -35.42 7.15 -0.88
N GLN A 19 -35.67 6.84 0.38
CA GLN A 19 -35.46 7.82 1.43
C GLN A 19 -33.97 8.21 1.42
N PRO A 20 -33.60 9.50 1.45
CA PRO A 20 -32.24 9.93 1.58
C PRO A 20 -31.75 9.57 2.99
N SER A 21 -31.10 8.43 3.14
CA SER A 21 -30.39 8.08 4.36
C SER A 21 -29.08 8.88 4.40
N THR A 22 -29.18 10.15 4.78
CA THR A 22 -28.03 10.99 5.15
C THR A 22 -27.54 10.74 6.58
N ALA A 23 -28.03 9.71 7.25
CA ALA A 23 -27.50 9.27 8.53
C ALA A 23 -26.31 8.34 8.27
N MET A 24 -25.08 8.87 8.43
CA MET A 24 -23.87 8.04 8.51
C MET A 24 -24.14 6.90 9.49
N GLN A 25 -24.11 5.66 9.00
CA GLN A 25 -24.21 4.52 9.89
C GLN A 25 -23.04 4.58 10.88
N PRO A 26 -23.29 4.34 12.19
CA PRO A 26 -22.23 4.37 13.18
C PRO A 26 -21.18 3.32 12.81
N VAL A 27 -19.92 3.73 12.76
CA VAL A 27 -18.79 2.82 12.45
C VAL A 27 -18.79 1.71 13.50
N LYS A 28 -18.87 0.47 13.04
CA LYS A 28 -18.80 -0.71 13.91
C LYS A 28 -17.38 -0.82 14.48
N LEU A 29 -17.24 -0.69 15.79
CA LEU A 29 -16.00 -0.92 16.50
C LEU A 29 -15.94 -2.34 17.01
N TYR A 30 -14.86 -3.04 16.69
CA TYR A 30 -14.67 -4.42 17.11
C TYR A 30 -13.78 -4.48 18.37
N PRO A 31 -14.11 -5.35 19.33
CA PRO A 31 -13.25 -5.58 20.49
C PRO A 31 -11.92 -6.19 20.05
N SER A 32 -10.86 -6.04 20.86
CA SER A 32 -9.55 -6.64 20.53
C SER A 32 -9.66 -8.17 20.41
N VAL A 33 -9.01 -8.74 19.38
CA VAL A 33 -8.91 -10.22 19.18
C VAL A 33 -8.14 -10.87 20.33
N PHE A 34 -7.14 -10.19 20.89
CA PHE A 34 -6.39 -10.64 22.05
C PHE A 34 -6.71 -9.73 23.24
N GLU A 35 -7.01 -10.32 24.38
CA GLU A 35 -7.37 -9.56 25.59
C GLU A 35 -6.23 -8.67 26.09
N ARG A 36 -5.00 -9.14 25.98
CA ARG A 36 -3.82 -8.47 26.52
C ARG A 36 -2.74 -8.28 25.46
N ILE A 37 -2.05 -7.14 25.51
CA ILE A 37 -0.97 -6.79 24.56
C ILE A 37 0.23 -7.73 24.67
N ASP A 38 0.49 -8.30 25.84
CA ASP A 38 1.57 -9.27 26.04
C ASP A 38 1.32 -10.64 25.37
N GLN A 39 0.09 -10.90 24.92
CA GLN A 39 -0.27 -12.06 24.11
C GLN A 39 0.05 -11.85 22.62
N TRP A 40 0.30 -10.61 22.19
CA TRP A 40 0.53 -10.30 20.79
C TRP A 40 1.79 -10.98 20.24
N PRO A 41 1.72 -11.59 19.04
CA PRO A 41 2.87 -12.27 18.45
C PRO A 41 4.10 -11.38 18.31
N ILE A 42 3.92 -10.13 17.92
CA ILE A 42 5.02 -9.15 17.78
C ILE A 42 5.72 -8.85 19.12
N TYR A 43 4.98 -8.82 20.21
CA TYR A 43 5.57 -8.66 21.55
C TYR A 43 6.40 -9.87 21.94
N LYS A 44 5.86 -11.09 21.74
CA LYS A 44 6.58 -12.35 22.02
C LYS A 44 7.87 -12.44 21.22
N LEU A 45 7.83 -12.12 19.91
CA LEU A 45 9.02 -12.06 19.07
C LEU A 45 10.05 -11.06 19.60
N SER A 46 9.60 -9.89 20.05
CA SER A 46 10.48 -8.85 20.61
C SER A 46 11.14 -9.25 21.92
N GLN A 47 10.47 -10.04 22.77
CA GLN A 47 11.08 -10.58 24.00
C GLN A 47 12.21 -11.56 23.70
N ASP A 48 12.10 -12.34 22.63
CA ASP A 48 13.09 -13.33 22.19
C ASP A 48 14.04 -12.82 21.11
N ARG A 49 14.20 -11.47 21.03
CA ARG A 49 14.94 -10.81 19.96
C ARG A 49 16.36 -11.35 19.76
N ARG A 50 17.07 -11.64 20.85
CA ARG A 50 18.45 -12.13 20.75
C ARG A 50 18.51 -13.46 20.04
N ARG A 51 17.72 -14.43 20.50
CA ARG A 51 17.64 -15.75 19.88
C ARG A 51 17.13 -15.67 18.43
N PHE A 52 16.20 -14.77 18.16
CA PHE A 52 15.70 -14.55 16.80
C PHE A 52 16.80 -14.04 15.87
N ILE A 53 17.68 -13.14 16.32
CA ILE A 53 18.85 -12.69 15.54
C ILE A 53 19.82 -13.85 15.32
N GLU A 54 20.11 -14.65 16.32
CA GLU A 54 20.98 -15.83 16.20
C GLU A 54 20.45 -16.83 15.16
N GLU A 55 19.13 -17.08 15.13
CA GLU A 55 18.49 -17.92 14.10
C GLU A 55 18.58 -17.31 12.68
N ILE A 56 18.39 -16.00 12.54
CA ILE A 56 18.57 -15.31 11.25
C ILE A 56 20.01 -15.46 10.78
N ASP A 57 20.96 -15.27 11.67
CA ASP A 57 22.38 -15.32 11.35
C ASP A 57 22.78 -16.71 10.86
N GLU A 58 22.37 -17.77 11.58
CA GLU A 58 22.64 -19.16 11.23
C GLU A 58 21.96 -19.57 9.93
N PHE A 59 20.66 -19.30 9.79
CA PHE A 59 19.90 -19.66 8.61
C PHE A 59 20.43 -18.97 7.34
N THR A 60 20.71 -17.67 7.45
CA THR A 60 21.25 -16.89 6.32
C THR A 60 22.64 -17.37 5.93
N LEU A 61 23.52 -17.65 6.91
CA LEU A 61 24.85 -18.17 6.65
C LEU A 61 24.79 -19.50 5.90
N ASN A 62 24.00 -20.46 6.41
CA ASN A 62 23.85 -21.77 5.80
C ASN A 62 23.35 -21.68 4.35
N ARG A 63 22.36 -20.81 4.10
CA ARG A 63 21.84 -20.57 2.74
C ARG A 63 22.91 -20.00 1.82
N LEU A 64 23.58 -18.92 2.22
CA LEU A 64 24.60 -18.28 1.40
C LEU A 64 25.79 -19.18 1.10
N VAL A 65 26.20 -20.01 2.06
CA VAL A 65 27.29 -20.99 1.85
C VAL A 65 26.88 -22.06 0.83
N ASN A 66 25.65 -22.51 0.85
CA ASN A 66 25.14 -23.53 -0.08
C ASN A 66 24.87 -22.99 -1.49
N GLU A 67 24.38 -21.75 -1.60
CA GLU A 67 24.00 -21.15 -2.88
C GLU A 67 25.17 -20.46 -3.60
N HIS A 68 26.21 -20.03 -2.88
CA HIS A 68 27.34 -19.30 -3.44
C HIS A 68 28.66 -20.08 -3.36
N PRO A 69 29.11 -20.71 -4.45
CA PRO A 69 30.36 -21.51 -4.44
C PRO A 69 31.63 -20.65 -4.25
N LYS A 70 31.55 -19.33 -4.49
CA LYS A 70 32.69 -18.39 -4.39
C LYS A 70 32.43 -17.34 -3.31
N LEU A 71 32.53 -17.71 -2.04
CA LEU A 71 32.27 -16.82 -0.89
C LEU A 71 33.18 -15.58 -0.90
N TYR A 72 34.42 -15.71 -1.39
CA TYR A 72 35.34 -14.58 -1.54
C TYR A 72 34.71 -13.45 -2.39
N ASN A 73 34.15 -13.79 -3.56
CA ASN A 73 33.53 -12.80 -4.45
C ASN A 73 32.33 -12.12 -3.77
N LEU A 74 31.47 -12.89 -3.10
CA LEU A 74 30.31 -12.39 -2.38
C LEU A 74 30.71 -11.34 -1.32
N ILE A 75 31.77 -11.62 -0.54
CA ILE A 75 32.28 -10.71 0.49
C ILE A 75 32.88 -9.46 -0.14
N THR A 76 33.73 -9.61 -1.15
CA THR A 76 34.42 -8.48 -1.79
C THR A 76 33.46 -7.55 -2.50
N GLU A 77 32.45 -8.09 -3.20
CA GLU A 77 31.38 -7.31 -3.81
C GLU A 77 30.57 -6.55 -2.76
N THR A 78 30.19 -7.23 -1.67
CA THR A 78 29.44 -6.60 -0.55
C THR A 78 30.24 -5.44 0.06
N ILE A 79 31.53 -5.64 0.36
CA ILE A 79 32.41 -4.59 0.89
C ILE A 79 32.51 -3.41 -0.09
N TYR A 80 32.66 -3.70 -1.39
CA TYR A 80 32.74 -2.69 -2.43
C TYR A 80 31.48 -1.84 -2.50
N LEU A 81 30.30 -2.47 -2.61
CA LEU A 81 29.01 -1.79 -2.68
C LEU A 81 28.73 -0.93 -1.45
N GLU A 82 29.01 -1.44 -0.25
CA GLU A 82 28.80 -0.69 1.00
C GLU A 82 29.73 0.52 1.12
N ARG A 83 30.97 0.42 0.66
CA ARG A 83 31.91 1.56 0.65
C ARG A 83 31.51 2.63 -0.35
N ILE A 84 30.99 2.24 -1.52
CA ILE A 84 30.41 3.19 -2.49
C ILE A 84 29.18 3.87 -1.86
N ARG A 85 28.24 3.09 -1.30
CA ARG A 85 27.05 3.61 -0.65
C ARG A 85 27.38 4.69 0.39
N LEU A 86 28.37 4.43 1.25
CA LEU A 86 28.79 5.37 2.29
C LEU A 86 29.43 6.64 1.75
N LYS A 87 30.05 6.59 0.57
CA LYS A 87 30.64 7.77 -0.07
C LYS A 87 29.64 8.61 -0.85
N GLU A 88 28.78 7.93 -1.65
CA GLU A 88 27.89 8.60 -2.60
C GLU A 88 26.53 8.95 -1.99
N SER A 89 26.07 8.17 -1.02
CA SER A 89 24.76 8.32 -0.43
C SER A 89 24.80 8.19 1.10
N PRO A 90 25.63 8.98 1.82
CA PRO A 90 25.70 8.95 3.28
C PRO A 90 24.36 9.37 3.88
N TRP A 91 24.02 8.77 5.02
CA TRP A 91 22.78 9.08 5.72
C TRP A 91 23.01 9.29 7.23
N LYS A 92 22.24 10.19 7.85
CA LYS A 92 22.39 10.50 9.29
C LYS A 92 22.18 9.30 10.22
N VAL A 93 21.48 8.28 9.76
CA VAL A 93 21.20 7.05 10.51
C VAL A 93 22.26 5.96 10.30
N ASP A 94 23.22 6.17 9.40
CA ASP A 94 24.37 5.25 9.27
C ASP A 94 25.19 5.32 10.56
N PRO A 95 25.61 4.18 11.13
CA PRO A 95 26.41 4.16 12.35
C PRO A 95 27.75 4.92 12.15
N PRO A 96 28.23 5.67 13.15
CA PRO A 96 29.43 6.52 13.00
C PRO A 96 30.70 5.71 12.66
N ASN A 97 30.75 4.42 12.98
CA ASN A 97 31.91 3.53 12.74
C ASN A 97 31.75 2.65 11.50
N GLU A 98 30.76 2.94 10.63
CA GLU A 98 30.42 2.09 9.50
C GLU A 98 31.58 1.91 8.53
N MET A 99 32.23 3.00 8.11
CA MET A 99 33.39 2.95 7.21
C MET A 99 34.57 2.17 7.81
N GLN A 100 34.80 2.30 9.13
CA GLN A 100 35.86 1.56 9.82
C GLN A 100 35.59 0.05 9.84
N PHE A 101 34.32 -0.33 10.04
CA PHE A 101 33.88 -1.73 9.98
C PHE A 101 34.23 -2.35 8.63
N TRP A 102 33.82 -1.71 7.53
CA TRP A 102 34.07 -2.22 6.17
C TRP A 102 35.57 -2.24 5.81
N ASN A 103 36.36 -1.26 6.27
CA ASN A 103 37.79 -1.26 6.07
C ASN A 103 38.51 -2.40 6.81
N ARG A 104 38.05 -2.74 8.04
CA ARG A 104 38.59 -3.88 8.79
C ARG A 104 38.27 -5.20 8.10
N LEU A 105 37.06 -5.37 7.58
CA LEU A 105 36.69 -6.57 6.82
C LEU A 105 37.54 -6.70 5.54
N ARG A 106 37.74 -5.58 4.82
CA ARG A 106 38.63 -5.55 3.65
C ARG A 106 40.06 -5.97 3.99
N ALA A 107 40.61 -5.49 5.08
CA ALA A 107 41.98 -5.86 5.50
C ALA A 107 42.07 -7.36 5.87
N LYS A 108 41.01 -7.93 6.42
CA LYS A 108 40.96 -9.37 6.74
C LYS A 108 40.86 -10.25 5.50
N ILE A 109 39.95 -9.90 4.53
CA ILE A 109 39.76 -10.72 3.33
C ILE A 109 41.02 -10.79 2.48
N VAL A 110 41.81 -9.69 2.37
CA VAL A 110 43.08 -9.68 1.63
C VAL A 110 44.09 -10.65 2.25
N LYS A 111 44.09 -10.81 3.57
CA LYS A 111 45.01 -11.77 4.24
C LYS A 111 44.71 -13.23 3.91
N THR A 112 43.47 -13.56 3.55
CA THR A 112 43.09 -14.94 3.22
C THR A 112 43.76 -15.47 1.94
N GLU A 113 44.31 -14.59 1.10
CA GLU A 113 45.07 -14.98 -0.10
C GLU A 113 46.34 -15.77 0.23
N SER A 114 46.90 -15.60 1.45
CA SER A 114 48.06 -16.33 1.94
C SER A 114 47.73 -17.56 2.80
N GLU A 115 46.44 -17.84 3.04
CA GLU A 115 45.96 -18.95 3.86
C GLU A 115 45.78 -20.23 3.03
N THR A 116 45.73 -21.39 3.70
CA THR A 116 45.30 -22.63 3.05
C THR A 116 43.83 -22.56 2.66
N LYS A 117 43.41 -23.31 1.65
CA LYS A 117 42.03 -23.31 1.18
C LYS A 117 40.99 -23.54 2.29
N GLN A 118 41.32 -24.41 3.24
CA GLN A 118 40.41 -24.72 4.35
C GLN A 118 40.35 -23.58 5.37
N GLN A 119 41.50 -22.99 5.73
CA GLN A 119 41.54 -21.82 6.61
C GLN A 119 40.86 -20.60 5.97
N ALA A 120 41.11 -20.35 4.70
CA ALA A 120 40.42 -19.29 3.96
C ALA A 120 38.91 -19.48 3.95
N LEU A 121 38.42 -20.72 3.78
CA LEU A 121 36.98 -21.03 3.80
C LEU A 121 36.35 -20.71 5.17
N GLU A 122 36.97 -21.10 6.26
CA GLU A 122 36.46 -20.81 7.60
C GLU A 122 36.54 -19.31 7.90
N THR A 123 37.62 -18.62 7.49
CA THR A 123 37.71 -17.15 7.59
C THR A 123 36.59 -16.47 6.77
N HIS A 124 36.28 -16.96 5.57
CA HIS A 124 35.18 -16.41 4.75
C HIS A 124 33.82 -16.60 5.43
N LYS A 125 33.53 -17.77 6.00
CA LYS A 125 32.29 -17.99 6.76
C LYS A 125 32.20 -17.06 7.96
N GLU A 126 33.29 -16.87 8.72
CA GLU A 126 33.34 -15.93 9.85
C GLU A 126 33.05 -14.50 9.40
N LEU A 127 33.63 -14.05 8.28
CA LEU A 127 33.40 -12.70 7.74
C LEU A 127 31.96 -12.50 7.29
N ILE A 128 31.38 -13.50 6.60
CA ILE A 128 29.96 -13.47 6.19
C ILE A 128 29.05 -13.39 7.42
N LEU A 129 29.29 -14.23 8.43
CA LEU A 129 28.53 -14.22 9.68
C LEU A 129 28.56 -12.86 10.39
N ARG A 130 29.74 -12.19 10.40
CA ARG A 130 29.86 -10.84 10.97
C ARG A 130 29.06 -9.79 10.17
N ILE A 131 29.00 -9.93 8.84
CA ILE A 131 28.21 -9.04 7.99
C ILE A 131 26.72 -9.29 8.24
N ILE A 132 26.29 -10.54 8.25
CA ILE A 132 24.90 -10.94 8.53
C ILE A 132 24.48 -10.41 9.89
N HIS A 133 25.27 -10.66 10.93
CA HIS A 133 24.96 -10.23 12.31
C HIS A 133 24.82 -8.70 12.41
N ARG A 134 25.62 -7.96 11.67
CA ARG A 134 25.46 -6.50 11.60
C ARG A 134 24.13 -6.11 10.96
N TYR A 135 23.74 -6.77 9.87
CA TYR A 135 22.50 -6.50 9.18
C TYR A 135 21.26 -6.97 9.98
N SER A 136 21.29 -8.16 10.54
CA SER A 136 20.18 -8.69 11.36
C SER A 136 19.92 -7.82 12.59
N THR A 137 21.00 -7.37 13.27
CA THR A 137 20.88 -6.43 14.40
C THR A 137 20.30 -5.09 14.01
N GLU A 138 20.61 -4.59 12.79
CA GLU A 138 20.07 -3.35 12.25
C GLU A 138 18.60 -3.50 11.81
N ILE A 139 18.26 -4.60 11.15
CA ILE A 139 16.93 -4.86 10.56
C ILE A 139 15.89 -5.15 11.64
N VAL A 140 16.21 -6.04 12.59
CA VAL A 140 15.24 -6.53 13.58
C VAL A 140 14.87 -5.43 14.57
N GLY A 141 13.61 -4.99 14.49
CA GLY A 141 13.03 -4.01 15.41
C GLY A 141 12.69 -4.58 16.79
N THR A 142 12.10 -3.74 17.63
CA THR A 142 11.60 -4.13 18.94
C THR A 142 10.14 -3.69 19.10
N PHE A 143 9.44 -4.25 20.09
CA PHE A 143 8.11 -3.82 20.46
C PHE A 143 8.02 -3.56 21.97
N SER A 144 7.58 -2.35 22.34
CA SER A 144 7.42 -1.93 23.75
C SER A 144 5.97 -1.63 24.04
N ILE A 145 5.37 -2.34 25.00
CA ILE A 145 3.99 -2.10 25.43
C ILE A 145 3.78 -0.66 25.92
N ALA A 146 4.73 -0.13 26.71
CA ALA A 146 4.63 1.25 27.23
C ALA A 146 4.64 2.27 26.09
N THR A 147 5.58 2.12 25.12
CA THR A 147 5.66 3.00 23.96
C THR A 147 4.41 2.88 23.08
N PHE A 148 3.88 1.67 22.91
CA PHE A 148 2.67 1.43 22.13
C PHE A 148 1.44 2.08 22.77
N ARG A 149 1.25 1.91 24.08
CA ARG A 149 0.15 2.57 24.83
C ARG A 149 0.23 4.09 24.74
N PHE A 150 1.43 4.64 24.88
CA PHE A 150 1.65 6.09 24.72
C PHE A 150 1.34 6.53 23.28
N ALA A 151 1.84 5.84 22.26
CA ALA A 151 1.59 6.16 20.85
C ALA A 151 0.08 6.08 20.52
N ARG A 152 -0.61 5.05 21.01
CA ARG A 152 -2.07 4.88 20.88
C ARG A 152 -2.82 6.07 21.48
N LEU A 153 -2.50 6.45 22.71
CA LEU A 153 -3.14 7.57 23.41
C LEU A 153 -2.81 8.91 22.73
N PHE A 154 -1.55 9.08 22.32
CA PHE A 154 -1.11 10.27 21.61
C PHE A 154 -1.84 10.43 20.27
N LEU A 155 -1.85 9.38 19.43
CA LEU A 155 -2.53 9.42 18.13
C LEU A 155 -4.03 9.66 18.29
N TYR A 156 -4.67 8.97 19.24
CA TYR A 156 -6.08 9.17 19.53
C TYR A 156 -6.39 10.62 19.95
N ASN A 157 -5.67 11.18 20.92
CA ASN A 157 -5.87 12.54 21.37
C ASN A 157 -5.47 13.58 20.32
N PHE A 158 -4.36 13.32 19.61
CA PHE A 158 -3.88 14.19 18.55
C PHE A 158 -4.90 14.30 17.42
N PHE A 159 -5.39 13.17 16.90
CA PHE A 159 -6.40 13.17 15.86
C PHE A 159 -7.73 13.75 16.34
N ASN A 160 -8.18 13.44 17.56
CA ASN A 160 -9.40 14.02 18.11
C ASN A 160 -9.30 15.55 18.29
N ARG A 161 -8.18 16.06 18.79
CA ARG A 161 -7.96 17.52 18.90
C ARG A 161 -7.92 18.18 17.54
N LEU A 162 -7.24 17.54 16.60
CA LEU A 162 -7.10 18.03 15.24
C LEU A 162 -8.48 18.16 14.56
N LEU A 163 -9.33 17.16 14.72
CA LEU A 163 -10.70 17.14 14.18
C LEU A 163 -11.62 18.16 14.86
N ASN A 164 -11.40 18.44 16.15
CA ASN A 164 -12.19 19.41 16.92
C ASN A 164 -11.76 20.86 16.65
N ALA A 165 -10.46 21.12 16.44
CA ALA A 165 -9.95 22.45 16.10
C ALA A 165 -10.44 22.94 14.73
N ALA A 166 -10.74 22.02 13.82
CA ALA A 166 -11.28 22.31 12.50
C ALA A 166 -12.80 22.55 12.46
N ALA A 167 -13.52 22.21 13.50
CA ALA A 167 -14.95 22.52 13.63
C ALA A 167 -15.08 23.87 14.35
N GLU A 168 -15.38 24.93 13.62
CA GLU A 168 -15.48 26.35 13.99
C GLU A 168 -16.28 26.70 15.28
N ARG A 169 -16.48 25.78 16.19
CA ARG A 169 -17.18 25.99 17.45
C ARG A 169 -16.38 25.51 18.64
N TRP A 170 -15.70 26.43 19.29
CA TRP A 170 -14.98 26.28 20.55
C TRP A 170 -15.77 25.52 21.66
N TRP A 171 -17.08 25.60 21.69
CA TRP A 171 -17.95 24.97 22.71
C TRP A 171 -18.12 23.45 22.60
N ARG A 172 -17.63 22.83 21.53
CA ARG A 172 -17.73 21.37 21.31
C ARG A 172 -16.53 20.56 21.81
N PHE A 173 -15.62 21.18 22.55
CA PHE A 173 -14.47 20.49 23.18
C PHE A 173 -14.87 19.38 24.15
N LEU A 174 -16.09 19.39 24.69
CA LEU A 174 -16.57 18.47 25.71
C LEU A 174 -17.47 17.33 25.18
N SER A 175 -17.84 17.32 23.91
CA SER A 175 -19.01 16.54 23.47
C SER A 175 -18.77 15.45 22.41
N SER A 176 -17.56 15.10 21.97
CA SER A 176 -17.49 14.03 20.96
C SER A 176 -16.31 13.08 21.11
N ARG A 177 -16.59 11.95 21.74
CA ARG A 177 -15.65 10.83 21.92
C ARG A 177 -15.29 10.07 20.60
N ASN A 178 -15.99 10.24 19.48
CA ASN A 178 -15.96 9.28 18.38
C ASN A 178 -15.71 9.85 16.97
N ARG A 179 -15.26 11.09 16.78
CA ARG A 179 -15.22 11.71 15.44
C ARG A 179 -14.16 11.15 14.47
N LEU A 180 -13.05 10.63 14.95
CA LEU A 180 -12.07 10.01 14.07
C LEU A 180 -12.60 8.68 13.49
N HIS A 181 -13.28 7.91 14.32
CA HIS A 181 -13.92 6.65 13.90
C HIS A 181 -15.01 6.88 12.85
N GLU A 182 -15.70 8.03 12.91
CA GLU A 182 -16.75 8.40 11.95
C GLU A 182 -16.19 8.71 10.55
N ARG A 183 -14.91 9.02 10.43
CA ARG A 183 -14.25 9.41 9.16
C ARG A 183 -13.46 8.29 8.49
N ILE A 184 -13.14 7.25 9.22
CA ILE A 184 -12.47 6.08 8.68
C ILE A 184 -13.52 4.99 8.51
N GLN A 185 -13.95 4.82 7.27
CA GLN A 185 -14.91 3.79 6.91
C GLN A 185 -14.16 2.50 6.59
N VAL A 186 -14.55 1.40 7.21
CA VAL A 186 -13.95 0.09 7.01
C VAL A 186 -14.97 -0.84 6.39
N TYR A 187 -14.63 -1.40 5.23
CA TYR A 187 -15.45 -2.33 4.46
C TYR A 187 -14.76 -3.69 4.31
N GLY A 188 -15.53 -4.69 3.97
CA GLY A 188 -15.03 -6.02 3.58
C GLY A 188 -15.05 -7.04 4.70
N GLU A 189 -14.17 -8.04 4.62
CA GLU A 189 -14.24 -9.30 5.37
C GLU A 189 -13.63 -9.22 6.78
N VAL A 190 -13.99 -8.18 7.54
CA VAL A 190 -13.36 -7.87 8.84
C VAL A 190 -13.54 -9.01 9.86
N GLU A 191 -14.75 -9.56 9.98
CA GLU A 191 -15.04 -10.61 10.96
C GLU A 191 -14.25 -11.88 10.64
N MET A 192 -14.27 -12.28 9.38
CA MET A 192 -13.52 -13.42 8.89
C MET A 192 -12.01 -13.28 9.17
N ILE A 193 -11.42 -12.11 8.91
CA ILE A 193 -9.99 -11.85 9.18
C ILE A 193 -9.67 -12.00 10.67
N ARG A 194 -10.55 -11.50 11.53
CA ARG A 194 -10.41 -11.62 12.99
C ARG A 194 -10.43 -13.08 13.47
N ASP A 195 -11.29 -13.91 12.88
CA ASP A 195 -11.38 -15.32 13.22
C ASP A 195 -10.23 -16.13 12.65
N LEU A 196 -9.81 -15.85 11.41
CA LEU A 196 -8.62 -16.47 10.81
C LEU A 196 -7.34 -16.15 11.58
N MET A 197 -7.23 -14.96 12.18
CA MET A 197 -6.08 -14.61 13.02
C MET A 197 -5.93 -15.49 14.26
N LYS A 198 -7.01 -16.09 14.75
CA LYS A 198 -6.96 -17.07 15.85
C LYS A 198 -6.50 -18.46 15.38
N LYS A 199 -6.66 -18.75 14.08
CA LYS A 199 -6.39 -20.05 13.46
C LYS A 199 -5.01 -20.13 12.80
N GLY A 200 -4.46 -19.01 12.35
CA GLY A 200 -3.20 -18.95 11.62
C GLY A 200 -2.56 -17.58 11.62
N ILE A 201 -1.70 -17.36 10.64
CA ILE A 201 -0.87 -16.15 10.54
C ILE A 201 -1.46 -15.25 9.45
N VAL A 202 -1.75 -14.00 9.79
CA VAL A 202 -2.31 -13.03 8.85
C VAL A 202 -1.23 -12.09 8.33
N ILE A 203 -1.16 -11.97 7.01
CA ILE A 203 -0.32 -11.00 6.31
C ILE A 203 -1.22 -10.01 5.60
N VAL A 204 -1.18 -8.73 5.99
CA VAL A 204 -1.93 -7.67 5.32
C VAL A 204 -1.06 -7.01 4.27
N VAL A 205 -1.58 -6.92 3.05
CA VAL A 205 -0.90 -6.31 1.90
C VAL A 205 -1.72 -5.12 1.38
N PRO A 206 -1.42 -3.88 1.83
CA PRO A 206 -2.16 -2.68 1.41
C PRO A 206 -1.62 -2.07 0.13
N THR A 207 -2.49 -1.36 -0.60
CA THR A 207 -2.09 -0.38 -1.62
C THR A 207 -1.37 0.81 -0.97
N HIS A 208 -0.49 1.51 -1.71
CA HIS A 208 0.31 2.60 -1.14
C HIS A 208 0.24 3.88 -1.97
N PHE A 209 -0.43 4.90 -1.45
CA PHE A 209 -0.62 6.21 -2.12
C PHE A 209 0.04 7.37 -1.36
N SER A 210 0.02 7.34 -0.02
CA SER A 210 0.45 8.45 0.82
C SER A 210 1.39 8.01 1.94
N ASN A 211 2.23 8.91 2.45
CA ASN A 211 3.04 8.66 3.65
C ASN A 211 2.20 8.39 4.91
N ILE A 212 0.94 8.82 4.92
CA ILE A 212 0.04 8.61 6.05
C ILE A 212 -0.54 7.20 6.10
N ASP A 213 -0.46 6.44 5.01
CA ASP A 213 -1.10 5.12 4.88
C ASP A 213 -0.75 4.18 6.02
N SER A 214 0.54 4.08 6.38
CA SER A 214 0.99 3.19 7.44
C SER A 214 0.41 3.55 8.82
N ILE A 215 0.22 4.85 9.08
CA ILE A 215 -0.36 5.34 10.32
C ILE A 215 -1.87 5.06 10.35
N LEU A 216 -2.56 5.33 9.24
CA LEU A 216 -4.00 5.10 9.12
C LEU A 216 -4.35 3.61 9.18
N VAL A 217 -3.61 2.77 8.47
CA VAL A 217 -3.81 1.32 8.53
C VAL A 217 -3.55 0.81 9.94
N GLY A 218 -2.44 1.19 10.58
CA GLY A 218 -2.12 0.79 11.95
C GLY A 218 -3.19 1.23 12.94
N PHE A 219 -3.69 2.47 12.83
CA PHE A 219 -4.77 2.99 13.67
C PHE A 219 -6.09 2.24 13.44
N ALA A 220 -6.50 2.05 12.18
CA ALA A 220 -7.76 1.37 11.86
C ALA A 220 -7.74 -0.08 12.31
N MET A 221 -6.64 -0.80 12.09
CA MET A 221 -6.48 -2.18 12.53
C MET A 221 -6.59 -2.32 14.04
N ASP A 222 -5.94 -1.43 14.81
CA ASP A 222 -5.97 -1.47 16.27
C ASP A 222 -7.30 -0.97 16.86
N GLN A 223 -7.76 0.22 16.45
CA GLN A 223 -8.85 0.93 17.12
C GLN A 223 -10.24 0.65 16.54
N ILE A 224 -10.35 0.22 15.28
CA ILE A 224 -11.62 -0.04 14.62
C ILE A 224 -11.82 -1.56 14.48
N VAL A 225 -10.83 -2.25 13.90
CA VAL A 225 -10.93 -3.69 13.61
C VAL A 225 -10.56 -4.56 14.81
N GLY A 226 -9.82 -4.02 15.79
CA GLY A 226 -9.41 -4.74 17.00
C GLY A 226 -8.32 -5.79 16.76
N LEU A 227 -7.48 -5.61 15.75
CA LEU A 227 -6.33 -6.48 15.48
C LEU A 227 -5.10 -6.05 16.29
N PRO A 228 -4.17 -6.96 16.62
CA PRO A 228 -2.91 -6.61 17.27
C PRO A 228 -2.03 -5.78 16.35
N SER A 229 -0.96 -5.20 16.88
CA SER A 229 0.07 -4.58 16.04
C SER A 229 0.80 -5.64 15.22
N PHE A 230 1.06 -5.34 13.96
CA PHE A 230 1.77 -6.19 13.01
C PHE A 230 3.24 -5.80 12.93
N SER A 231 4.10 -6.73 12.57
CA SER A 231 5.45 -6.43 12.12
C SER A 231 5.37 -5.72 10.76
N TYR A 232 6.05 -4.60 10.58
CA TYR A 232 5.98 -3.84 9.33
C TYR A 232 7.32 -3.25 8.91
N GLY A 233 7.54 -3.20 7.59
CA GLY A 233 8.75 -2.62 7.00
C GLY A 233 8.73 -1.11 7.01
N ALA A 234 9.69 -0.49 7.68
CA ALA A 234 9.86 0.95 7.73
C ALA A 234 11.11 1.39 6.94
N GLY A 235 10.91 2.22 5.91
CA GLY A 235 12.01 2.83 5.18
C GLY A 235 12.80 3.82 6.03
N LEU A 236 14.10 3.98 5.75
CA LEU A 236 14.99 4.84 6.53
C LEU A 236 14.54 6.30 6.63
N ASN A 237 13.75 6.80 5.69
CA ASN A 237 13.20 8.16 5.73
C ASN A 237 12.44 8.46 7.03
N LEU A 238 11.80 7.45 7.60
CA LEU A 238 11.07 7.55 8.86
C LEU A 238 11.98 7.67 10.09
N TYR A 239 13.26 7.37 9.94
CA TYR A 239 14.26 7.45 11.01
C TYR A 239 15.07 8.76 11.02
N ASN A 240 14.82 9.68 10.08
CA ASN A 240 15.53 10.97 10.01
C ASN A 240 15.25 11.90 11.19
N SER A 241 14.11 11.79 11.84
CA SER A 241 13.74 12.50 13.05
C SER A 241 14.02 11.62 14.26
N GLY A 242 14.72 12.14 15.26
CA GLY A 242 14.99 11.38 16.48
C GLY A 242 13.73 10.89 17.21
N ALA A 243 12.66 11.69 17.20
CA ALA A 243 11.38 11.30 17.76
C ALA A 243 10.73 10.17 16.95
N ALA A 244 10.68 10.29 15.62
CA ALA A 244 10.12 9.23 14.76
C ALA A 244 10.96 7.95 14.89
N ALA A 245 12.28 8.03 14.90
CA ALA A 245 13.18 6.90 15.10
C ALA A 245 12.93 6.19 16.45
N PHE A 246 12.70 6.96 17.53
CA PHE A 246 12.36 6.40 18.84
C PHE A 246 11.11 5.53 18.78
N PHE A 247 10.04 6.02 18.14
CA PHE A 247 8.79 5.28 18.00
C PHE A 247 8.94 4.10 17.04
N MET A 248 9.50 4.31 15.84
CA MET A 248 9.68 3.24 14.85
C MET A 248 10.44 2.05 15.44
N ASN A 249 11.52 2.32 16.17
CA ASN A 249 12.32 1.27 16.80
C ASN A 249 11.56 0.47 17.88
N ARG A 250 10.41 0.94 18.41
CA ARG A 250 9.69 0.35 19.55
C ARG A 250 8.24 -0.02 19.28
N LEU A 251 7.79 0.09 18.04
CA LEU A 251 6.42 -0.22 17.63
C LEU A 251 6.33 -1.42 16.67
N GLY A 252 7.39 -2.27 16.60
CA GLY A 252 7.39 -3.46 15.76
C GLY A 252 7.85 -3.22 14.32
N ALA A 253 8.36 -2.02 14.00
CA ALA A 253 8.93 -1.75 12.70
C ALA A 253 10.29 -2.42 12.53
N TYR A 254 10.51 -3.12 11.42
CA TYR A 254 11.84 -3.54 10.98
C TYR A 254 12.38 -2.56 9.94
N ARG A 255 13.70 -2.35 9.96
CA ARG A 255 14.35 -1.36 9.09
C ARG A 255 14.58 -1.90 7.70
N VAL A 256 14.22 -1.10 6.68
CA VAL A 256 14.50 -1.41 5.29
C VAL A 256 15.36 -0.29 4.68
N ASP A 257 16.64 -0.60 4.41
CA ASP A 257 17.55 0.31 3.70
C ASP A 257 17.62 -0.04 2.21
N ARG A 258 16.87 0.71 1.41
CA ARG A 258 16.82 0.51 -0.05
C ARG A 258 18.12 0.90 -0.79
N ARG A 259 19.08 1.51 -0.11
CA ARG A 259 20.41 1.82 -0.66
C ARG A 259 21.29 0.57 -0.65
N LYS A 260 21.04 -0.36 0.29
CA LYS A 260 21.76 -1.63 0.40
C LYS A 260 21.21 -2.62 -0.62
N LYS A 261 21.99 -2.90 -1.66
CA LYS A 261 21.60 -3.76 -2.79
C LYS A 261 22.42 -5.03 -2.88
N ASN A 262 23.36 -5.24 -1.94
CA ASN A 262 24.19 -6.42 -1.93
C ASN A 262 23.41 -7.68 -1.52
N ALA A 263 23.83 -8.83 -2.03
CA ALA A 263 23.12 -10.11 -1.84
C ALA A 263 23.00 -10.51 -0.36
N ILE A 264 24.04 -10.28 0.46
CA ILE A 264 24.02 -10.63 1.89
C ILE A 264 22.91 -9.85 2.61
N TYR A 265 22.76 -8.55 2.35
CA TYR A 265 21.69 -7.74 2.98
C TYR A 265 20.30 -8.19 2.55
N LEU A 266 20.11 -8.42 1.25
CA LEU A 266 18.82 -8.81 0.72
C LEU A 266 18.40 -10.19 1.26
N GLU A 267 19.33 -11.12 1.36
CA GLU A 267 19.05 -12.44 1.91
C GLU A 267 18.78 -12.38 3.41
N THR A 268 19.54 -11.58 4.18
CA THR A 268 19.27 -11.36 5.61
C THR A 268 17.86 -10.78 5.83
N LEU A 269 17.44 -9.84 4.98
CA LEU A 269 16.10 -9.23 5.06
C LEU A 269 14.99 -10.24 4.74
N LYS A 270 15.18 -11.08 3.72
CA LYS A 270 14.23 -12.15 3.37
C LYS A 270 14.14 -13.19 4.48
N THR A 271 15.27 -13.67 4.99
CA THR A 271 15.32 -14.63 6.08
C THR A 271 14.63 -14.10 7.33
N MET A 272 14.88 -12.84 7.71
CA MET A 272 14.19 -12.18 8.82
C MET A 272 12.67 -12.17 8.61
N SER A 273 12.20 -11.80 7.42
CA SER A 273 10.78 -11.78 7.10
C SER A 273 10.17 -13.18 7.18
N MET A 274 10.78 -14.17 6.55
CA MET A 274 10.34 -15.56 6.54
C MET A 274 10.29 -16.15 7.96
N LEU A 275 11.37 -16.04 8.74
CA LEU A 275 11.43 -16.58 10.09
C LEU A 275 10.47 -15.87 11.05
N SER A 276 10.22 -14.56 10.90
CA SER A 276 9.22 -13.86 11.71
C SER A 276 7.81 -14.43 11.49
N ILE A 277 7.48 -14.77 10.25
CA ILE A 277 6.21 -15.42 9.89
C ILE A 277 6.17 -16.84 10.48
N VAL A 278 7.21 -17.66 10.29
CA VAL A 278 7.29 -19.03 10.84
C VAL A 278 7.12 -19.04 12.36
N ARG A 279 7.60 -18.00 13.05
CA ARG A 279 7.39 -17.81 14.50
C ARG A 279 5.99 -17.28 14.87
N GLY A 280 5.06 -17.21 13.92
CA GLY A 280 3.67 -16.82 14.13
C GLY A 280 3.41 -15.33 14.18
N THR A 281 4.37 -14.48 13.74
CA THR A 281 4.19 -13.03 13.77
C THR A 281 3.39 -12.55 12.55
N ASN A 282 2.28 -11.86 12.82
CA ASN A 282 1.50 -11.21 11.77
C ASN A 282 2.30 -10.06 11.15
N THR A 283 2.26 -9.95 9.82
CA THR A 283 3.11 -9.03 9.08
C THR A 283 2.29 -8.12 8.16
N LEU A 284 2.73 -6.87 8.01
CA LEU A 284 2.18 -5.91 7.07
C LEU A 284 3.30 -5.35 6.21
N PHE A 285 3.14 -5.38 4.90
CA PHE A 285 4.07 -4.70 4.00
C PHE A 285 3.34 -4.23 2.74
N PHE A 286 3.83 -3.12 2.17
CA PHE A 286 3.30 -2.54 0.94
C PHE A 286 3.96 -3.22 -0.27
N PRO A 287 3.25 -4.13 -0.99
CA PRO A 287 3.88 -4.97 -2.00
C PRO A 287 4.32 -4.19 -3.25
N GLY A 288 3.75 -3.01 -3.52
CA GLY A 288 4.24 -2.09 -4.55
C GLY A 288 5.66 -1.57 -4.29
N GLY A 289 6.11 -1.62 -3.03
CA GLY A 289 7.44 -1.24 -2.58
C GLY A 289 7.69 0.27 -2.50
N THR A 290 6.91 1.09 -3.20
CA THR A 290 6.92 2.56 -3.13
C THR A 290 5.49 3.07 -3.28
N ARG A 291 5.24 4.32 -2.88
CA ARG A 291 3.96 4.97 -3.16
C ARG A 291 3.69 5.01 -4.66
N SER A 292 2.42 4.89 -5.06
CA SER A 292 2.00 5.07 -6.44
C SER A 292 2.34 6.50 -6.89
N ARG A 293 3.25 6.62 -7.85
CA ARG A 293 3.71 7.93 -8.33
C ARG A 293 2.78 8.56 -9.35
N ASN A 294 1.99 7.74 -10.01
CA ASN A 294 1.04 8.20 -11.03
C ASN A 294 -0.42 8.17 -10.57
N GLY A 295 -0.71 7.71 -9.34
CA GLY A 295 -2.08 7.63 -8.82
C GLY A 295 -2.86 6.37 -9.21
N MET A 296 -2.31 5.50 -10.04
CA MET A 296 -2.95 4.22 -10.42
C MET A 296 -2.96 3.23 -9.25
N VAL A 297 -3.96 2.35 -9.22
CA VAL A 297 -3.89 1.13 -8.41
C VAL A 297 -2.74 0.27 -8.93
N GLU A 298 -2.01 -0.38 -8.05
CA GLU A 298 -0.85 -1.19 -8.41
C GLU A 298 -1.23 -2.29 -9.41
N THR A 299 -0.46 -2.39 -10.49
CA THR A 299 -0.58 -3.44 -11.52
C THR A 299 0.54 -4.46 -11.46
N ARG A 300 1.62 -4.14 -10.74
CA ARG A 300 2.78 -5.01 -10.54
C ARG A 300 3.28 -4.90 -9.12
N LEU A 301 3.61 -6.03 -8.52
CA LEU A 301 4.11 -6.13 -7.16
C LEU A 301 5.57 -6.55 -7.13
N LYS A 302 6.26 -6.24 -6.03
CA LYS A 302 7.63 -6.69 -5.78
C LYS A 302 7.62 -8.05 -5.10
N MET A 303 8.29 -9.01 -5.71
CA MET A 303 8.28 -10.42 -5.29
C MET A 303 9.07 -10.69 -4.01
N GLY A 304 10.07 -9.88 -3.66
CA GLY A 304 11.03 -10.21 -2.62
C GLY A 304 10.42 -10.57 -1.26
N LEU A 305 9.60 -9.68 -0.68
CA LEU A 305 8.92 -9.97 0.59
C LEU A 305 7.68 -10.87 0.41
N LEU A 306 7.05 -10.83 -0.76
CA LEU A 306 5.91 -11.68 -1.05
C LEU A 306 6.33 -13.16 -1.11
N GLY A 307 7.46 -13.46 -1.74
CA GLY A 307 8.04 -14.80 -1.78
C GLY A 307 8.38 -15.36 -0.40
N THR A 308 8.69 -14.49 0.57
CA THR A 308 8.94 -14.97 1.95
C THR A 308 7.70 -15.57 2.62
N ALA A 309 6.49 -15.21 2.19
CA ALA A 309 5.26 -15.84 2.68
C ALA A 309 5.09 -17.26 2.11
N VAL A 310 5.41 -17.46 0.82
CA VAL A 310 5.38 -18.78 0.18
C VAL A 310 6.40 -19.70 0.82
N GLU A 311 7.63 -19.21 0.98
CA GLU A 311 8.71 -19.95 1.64
C GLU A 311 8.37 -20.30 3.11
N ALA A 312 7.82 -19.33 3.86
CA ALA A 312 7.40 -19.57 5.24
C ALA A 312 6.35 -20.68 5.34
N GLN A 313 5.39 -20.73 4.40
CA GLN A 313 4.39 -21.79 4.37
C GLN A 313 5.03 -23.16 4.11
N ARG A 314 6.01 -23.26 3.20
CA ARG A 314 6.76 -24.50 2.98
C ARG A 314 7.47 -24.95 4.26
N VAL A 315 8.17 -24.04 4.94
CA VAL A 315 8.87 -24.35 6.21
C VAL A 315 7.88 -24.80 7.28
N LEU A 316 6.69 -24.20 7.36
CA LEU A 316 5.63 -24.65 8.28
C LEU A 316 5.13 -26.06 7.93
N CYS A 317 5.00 -26.40 6.64
CA CYS A 317 4.67 -27.75 6.20
C CYS A 317 5.76 -28.76 6.58
N GLU A 318 7.04 -28.43 6.39
CA GLU A 318 8.18 -29.26 6.81
C GLU A 318 8.18 -29.52 8.33
N GLN A 319 7.97 -28.46 9.13
CA GLN A 319 7.90 -28.58 10.60
C GLN A 319 6.74 -29.46 11.06
N ASN A 320 5.61 -29.41 10.35
CA ASN A 320 4.46 -30.24 10.69
C ASN A 320 4.76 -31.72 10.42
N LEU A 321 5.27 -32.06 9.23
CA LEU A 321 5.68 -33.44 8.91
C LEU A 321 6.72 -33.98 9.88
N ALA A 322 7.70 -33.17 10.31
CA ALA A 322 8.70 -33.59 11.30
C ALA A 322 8.08 -33.90 12.68
N LYS A 323 6.99 -33.24 13.06
CA LYS A 323 6.22 -33.51 14.28
C LYS A 323 5.38 -34.79 14.15
N GLU A 324 4.76 -35.02 13.00
CA GLU A 324 3.99 -36.23 12.70
C GLU A 324 4.84 -37.48 12.78
N ASN A 325 6.03 -37.48 12.19
CA ASN A 325 6.96 -38.59 12.22
C ASN A 325 7.44 -38.95 13.67
N LYS A 326 7.28 -38.04 14.63
CA LYS A 326 7.58 -38.28 16.06
C LYS A 326 6.39 -38.78 16.86
N LYS A 327 5.15 -38.61 16.36
CA LYS A 327 3.91 -39.06 16.98
C LYS A 327 3.31 -40.23 16.20
N ILE A 328 3.79 -41.44 16.44
CA ILE A 328 3.26 -42.67 15.84
C ILE A 328 1.96 -43.06 16.56
N SER A 329 0.87 -42.35 16.35
CA SER A 329 -0.47 -42.81 16.76
C SER A 329 -1.51 -41.69 16.81
N GLU A 330 -2.03 -41.29 15.67
CA GLU A 330 -3.39 -40.72 15.61
C GLU A 330 -3.82 -40.53 14.13
N SER A 331 -5.03 -40.99 13.83
CA SER A 331 -5.56 -41.18 12.45
C SER A 331 -6.01 -39.90 11.72
N THR A 332 -5.67 -38.74 12.22
CA THR A 332 -5.99 -37.44 11.57
C THR A 332 -4.70 -36.65 11.36
N ARG A 333 -4.37 -36.42 10.11
CA ARG A 333 -3.23 -35.57 9.72
C ARG A 333 -3.50 -34.15 10.21
N PRO A 334 -2.76 -33.58 11.18
CA PRO A 334 -2.97 -32.20 11.58
C PRO A 334 -2.53 -31.28 10.42
N GLU A 335 -3.40 -30.38 9.98
CA GLU A 335 -3.06 -29.37 8.99
C GLU A 335 -1.95 -28.45 9.53
N PRO A 336 -0.94 -28.10 8.69
CA PRO A 336 0.08 -27.14 9.11
C PRO A 336 -0.53 -25.76 9.37
N THR A 337 0.08 -24.99 10.27
CA THR A 337 -0.33 -23.60 10.51
C THR A 337 -0.38 -22.86 9.17
N LYS A 338 -1.54 -22.34 8.81
CA LYS A 338 -1.78 -21.70 7.51
C LYS A 338 -1.48 -20.19 7.56
N ILE A 339 -0.96 -19.68 6.46
CA ILE A 339 -0.74 -18.24 6.25
C ILE A 339 -1.88 -17.69 5.40
N TYR A 340 -2.49 -16.62 5.86
CA TYR A 340 -3.59 -15.92 5.19
C TYR A 340 -3.14 -14.56 4.68
N ILE A 341 -3.25 -14.35 3.37
CA ILE A 341 -2.93 -13.08 2.72
C ILE A 341 -4.21 -12.26 2.60
N VAL A 342 -4.20 -11.05 3.13
CA VAL A 342 -5.35 -10.13 3.13
C VAL A 342 -5.00 -8.88 2.33
N PRO A 343 -5.53 -8.72 1.12
CA PRO A 343 -5.43 -7.48 0.37
C PRO A 343 -6.21 -6.36 1.06
N LEU A 344 -5.63 -5.16 1.12
CA LEU A 344 -6.26 -3.98 1.68
C LEU A 344 -6.16 -2.82 0.68
N VAL A 345 -7.30 -2.29 0.27
CA VAL A 345 -7.35 -1.14 -0.64
C VAL A 345 -7.75 0.11 0.11
N MET A 346 -6.98 1.17 -0.14
CA MET A 346 -7.24 2.48 0.46
C MET A 346 -7.75 3.44 -0.61
N SER A 347 -8.83 4.16 -0.31
CA SER A 347 -9.40 5.17 -1.19
C SER A 347 -9.49 6.50 -0.49
N TYR A 348 -9.03 7.55 -1.17
CA TYR A 348 -8.97 8.93 -0.68
C TYR A 348 -9.50 9.89 -1.72
N HIS A 349 -10.22 10.92 -1.27
CA HIS A 349 -10.52 12.10 -2.10
C HIS A 349 -9.28 12.95 -2.38
N PHE A 350 -8.23 12.74 -1.60
CA PHE A 350 -7.08 13.62 -1.56
C PHE A 350 -5.79 12.89 -1.15
N VAL A 351 -4.72 13.07 -1.91
CA VAL A 351 -3.36 12.62 -1.61
C VAL A 351 -2.45 13.84 -1.60
N LEU A 352 -1.89 14.21 -0.44
CA LEU A 352 -1.11 15.45 -0.29
C LEU A 352 0.05 15.53 -1.26
N GLU A 353 0.75 14.41 -1.37
CA GLU A 353 1.98 14.32 -2.16
C GLU A 353 1.70 14.19 -3.68
N ALA A 354 0.43 14.19 -4.10
CA ALA A 354 0.05 13.99 -5.50
C ALA A 354 0.83 14.89 -6.49
N PRO A 355 0.95 16.23 -6.26
CA PRO A 355 1.70 17.10 -7.17
C PRO A 355 3.19 16.77 -7.27
N PHE A 356 3.78 16.27 -6.19
CA PHE A 356 5.17 15.83 -6.17
C PHE A 356 5.34 14.47 -6.84
N LEU A 357 4.47 13.52 -6.51
CA LEU A 357 4.51 12.15 -7.03
C LEU A 357 4.36 12.13 -8.55
N ILE A 358 3.37 12.88 -9.09
CA ILE A 358 3.15 12.92 -10.53
C ILE A 358 4.32 13.59 -11.27
N ARG A 359 4.87 14.70 -10.75
CA ARG A 359 6.07 15.31 -11.32
C ARG A 359 7.24 14.33 -11.37
N GLN A 360 7.47 13.60 -10.28
CA GLN A 360 8.51 12.57 -10.22
C GLN A 360 8.26 11.44 -11.24
N HIS A 361 7.01 11.03 -11.42
CA HIS A 361 6.63 10.05 -12.44
C HIS A 361 6.95 10.56 -13.85
N LEU A 362 6.52 11.76 -14.20
CA LEU A 362 6.73 12.37 -15.52
C LEU A 362 8.22 12.60 -15.81
N GLN A 363 9.03 12.95 -14.82
CA GLN A 363 10.49 13.06 -14.96
C GLN A 363 11.16 11.72 -15.29
N ILE A 364 10.67 10.61 -14.72
CA ILE A 364 11.25 9.28 -14.96
C ILE A 364 10.81 8.72 -16.31
N THR A 365 9.55 8.94 -16.70
CA THR A 365 8.95 8.39 -17.92
C THR A 365 9.15 9.28 -19.14
N GLY A 366 9.27 10.61 -18.95
CA GLY A 366 9.46 11.58 -20.00
C GLY A 366 10.91 11.80 -20.38
N LYS A 367 11.14 12.44 -21.55
CA LYS A 367 12.47 12.87 -22.00
C LYS A 367 13.06 14.02 -21.17
N GLU A 368 12.30 14.57 -20.23
CA GLU A 368 12.70 15.69 -19.37
C GLU A 368 13.56 15.27 -18.19
N LYS A 369 14.72 14.70 -18.46
CA LYS A 369 15.71 14.33 -17.43
C LYS A 369 16.38 15.53 -16.72
N TYR A 370 16.03 16.77 -17.05
CA TYR A 370 16.83 17.96 -16.72
C TYR A 370 16.23 18.94 -15.71
N ILE A 371 15.06 18.66 -15.12
CA ILE A 371 14.59 19.52 -14.03
C ILE A 371 15.06 18.91 -12.71
N ALA A 372 16.12 19.47 -12.15
CA ALA A 372 16.61 19.13 -10.81
C ALA A 372 15.47 19.32 -9.80
N GLY A 373 14.86 18.23 -9.38
CA GLY A 373 13.83 18.23 -8.35
C GLY A 373 14.48 18.64 -7.02
N ARG A 374 13.98 19.71 -6.39
CA ARG A 374 14.26 19.98 -4.98
C ARG A 374 13.90 18.72 -4.19
N SER A 375 14.87 18.15 -3.49
CA SER A 375 14.62 17.09 -2.53
C SER A 375 13.56 17.58 -1.53
N GLU A 376 12.58 16.71 -1.23
CA GLU A 376 11.66 16.96 -0.12
C GLU A 376 12.48 17.17 1.18
N GLY A 377 12.68 18.42 1.54
CA GLY A 377 12.98 18.79 2.90
C GLY A 377 11.66 18.73 3.67
N ASN A 378 11.20 17.54 4.04
CA ASN A 378 10.00 17.38 4.86
C ASN A 378 10.29 17.95 6.26
N SER A 379 10.02 19.22 6.42
CA SER A 379 10.00 19.85 7.75
C SER A 379 8.86 19.20 8.55
N ILE A 380 9.14 18.82 9.80
CA ILE A 380 8.11 18.34 10.75
C ILE A 380 6.93 19.33 10.81
N ARG A 381 7.18 20.63 10.63
CA ARG A 381 6.14 21.67 10.53
C ARG A 381 5.22 21.48 9.32
N GLU A 382 5.76 21.16 8.16
CA GLU A 382 4.96 20.88 6.95
C GLU A 382 4.14 19.63 7.13
N TRP A 383 4.72 18.59 7.73
CA TRP A 383 4.02 17.36 8.06
C TRP A 383 2.89 17.58 9.10
N LEU A 384 3.13 18.36 10.16
CA LEU A 384 2.10 18.72 11.16
C LEU A 384 1.01 19.61 10.55
N LYS A 385 1.38 20.59 9.71
CA LYS A 385 0.42 21.42 8.97
C LYS A 385 -0.44 20.58 8.04
N PHE A 386 0.17 19.59 7.38
CA PHE A 386 -0.51 18.64 6.53
C PHE A 386 -1.51 17.78 7.30
N ILE A 387 -1.09 17.13 8.36
CA ILE A 387 -1.99 16.30 9.16
C ILE A 387 -3.14 17.17 9.70
N TRP A 388 -2.85 18.39 10.14
CA TRP A 388 -3.88 19.34 10.57
C TRP A 388 -4.87 19.65 9.44
N GLN A 389 -4.40 19.95 8.24
CA GLN A 389 -5.24 20.22 7.08
C GLN A 389 -6.04 19.00 6.64
N PHE A 390 -5.42 17.82 6.64
CA PHE A 390 -6.04 16.55 6.24
C PHE A 390 -7.28 16.21 7.08
N PHE A 391 -7.24 16.48 8.37
CA PHE A 391 -8.35 16.23 9.26
C PHE A 391 -9.29 17.44 9.45
N ALA A 392 -8.91 18.63 8.98
CA ALA A 392 -9.70 19.85 9.15
C ALA A 392 -11.00 19.87 8.33
N LYS A 393 -11.05 19.21 7.19
CA LYS A 393 -12.24 19.11 6.34
C LYS A 393 -12.83 17.70 6.38
N LYS A 394 -14.14 17.57 6.12
CA LYS A 394 -14.87 16.30 6.09
C LYS A 394 -14.46 15.51 4.83
N SER A 395 -13.33 14.84 4.82
CA SER A 395 -13.03 13.88 3.76
C SER A 395 -12.99 12.47 4.33
N ASP A 396 -13.75 11.56 3.75
CA ASP A 396 -13.81 10.18 4.17
C ASP A 396 -12.56 9.43 3.71
N ILE A 397 -12.06 8.58 4.61
CA ILE A 397 -10.98 7.65 4.34
C ILE A 397 -11.61 6.27 4.28
N ILE A 398 -11.46 5.58 3.18
CA ILE A 398 -12.05 4.26 3.02
C ILE A 398 -10.96 3.20 2.99
N LEU A 399 -11.13 2.18 3.84
CA LEU A 399 -10.30 0.97 3.87
C LEU A 399 -11.19 -0.23 3.51
N SER A 400 -10.89 -0.90 2.41
CA SER A 400 -11.60 -2.11 1.96
C SER A 400 -10.71 -3.33 2.14
N PHE A 401 -11.06 -4.18 3.11
CA PHE A 401 -10.40 -5.47 3.33
C PHE A 401 -10.98 -6.49 2.35
N GLY A 402 -10.14 -7.01 1.49
CA GLY A 402 -10.52 -8.06 0.55
C GLY A 402 -10.67 -9.42 1.21
N LYS A 403 -11.28 -10.37 0.47
CA LYS A 403 -11.34 -11.76 0.91
C LYS A 403 -9.94 -12.30 1.16
N PRO A 404 -9.72 -12.93 2.32
CA PRO A 404 -8.49 -13.65 2.59
C PRO A 404 -8.23 -14.75 1.56
N MET A 405 -6.97 -14.98 1.28
CA MET A 405 -6.50 -16.06 0.41
C MET A 405 -5.31 -16.77 1.05
N ASP A 406 -5.03 -18.00 0.64
CA ASP A 406 -3.78 -18.67 1.01
C ASP A 406 -2.57 -18.10 0.23
N VAL A 407 -1.38 -18.65 0.47
CA VAL A 407 -0.16 -18.17 -0.20
C VAL A 407 -0.06 -18.55 -1.69
N MET A 408 -1.00 -19.35 -2.20
CA MET A 408 -1.15 -19.64 -3.63
C MET A 408 -2.18 -18.72 -4.29
N GLY A 409 -2.86 -17.88 -3.50
CA GLY A 409 -3.94 -17.01 -3.97
C GLY A 409 -5.29 -17.70 -4.09
N ASN A 410 -5.46 -18.90 -3.53
CA ASN A 410 -6.74 -19.58 -3.49
C ASN A 410 -7.66 -18.97 -2.45
N PHE A 411 -8.97 -19.10 -2.64
CA PHE A 411 -9.95 -18.66 -1.67
C PHE A 411 -9.87 -19.46 -0.38
N VAL A 412 -10.11 -18.76 0.72
CA VAL A 412 -10.20 -19.36 2.04
C VAL A 412 -11.60 -19.11 2.59
N ASP A 413 -12.21 -20.08 3.23
CA ASP A 413 -13.48 -19.95 3.94
C ASP A 413 -13.31 -19.46 5.38
N GLU A 414 -14.41 -19.34 6.12
CA GLU A 414 -14.40 -18.92 7.53
C GLU A 414 -13.69 -19.92 8.46
N ASN A 415 -13.57 -21.19 8.04
CA ASN A 415 -12.83 -22.21 8.78
C ASN A 415 -11.32 -22.14 8.55
N GLY A 416 -10.89 -21.43 7.50
CA GLY A 416 -9.51 -21.36 7.09
C GLY A 416 -9.15 -22.38 6.02
N ASP A 417 -10.12 -23.09 5.47
CA ASP A 417 -9.92 -24.08 4.41
C ASP A 417 -9.77 -23.41 3.05
N SER A 418 -8.86 -23.92 2.24
CA SER A 418 -8.59 -23.40 0.89
C SER A 418 -9.42 -24.13 -0.16
N PHE A 419 -9.86 -23.39 -1.17
CA PHE A 419 -10.66 -23.91 -2.28
C PHE A 419 -10.15 -23.39 -3.62
N ASP A 420 -10.20 -24.27 -4.65
CA ASP A 420 -9.91 -23.90 -6.02
C ASP A 420 -11.04 -23.04 -6.65
N ALA A 421 -10.86 -22.65 -7.91
CA ALA A 421 -11.86 -21.86 -8.64
C ALA A 421 -13.17 -22.64 -8.91
N ARG A 422 -13.18 -23.96 -8.74
CA ARG A 422 -14.34 -24.85 -8.89
C ARG A 422 -14.95 -25.21 -7.55
N ASN A 423 -14.46 -24.61 -6.45
CA ASN A 423 -14.90 -24.87 -5.08
C ASN A 423 -14.55 -26.27 -4.56
N ASN A 424 -13.49 -26.91 -5.09
CA ASN A 424 -12.96 -28.13 -4.50
C ASN A 424 -12.00 -27.77 -3.36
N PRO A 425 -12.02 -28.51 -2.23
CA PRO A 425 -11.09 -28.27 -1.13
C PRO A 425 -9.64 -28.60 -1.55
N LEU A 426 -8.70 -27.77 -1.06
CA LEU A 426 -7.28 -27.88 -1.34
C LEU A 426 -6.49 -27.97 -0.03
N HIS A 427 -5.52 -28.87 0.00
CA HIS A 427 -4.55 -28.95 1.08
C HIS A 427 -3.28 -28.18 0.72
N ILE A 428 -2.92 -27.18 1.51
CA ILE A 428 -1.77 -26.31 1.21
C ILE A 428 -0.44 -27.08 1.15
N SER A 429 -0.32 -28.18 1.90
CA SER A 429 0.84 -29.06 1.88
C SER A 429 1.10 -29.70 0.51
N ASP A 430 0.05 -29.96 -0.28
CA ASP A 430 0.18 -30.66 -1.58
C ASP A 430 1.00 -29.85 -2.58
N TYR A 431 0.99 -28.52 -2.47
CA TYR A 431 1.79 -27.63 -3.33
C TYR A 431 3.30 -27.75 -3.09
N PHE A 432 3.71 -28.24 -1.93
CA PHE A 432 5.12 -28.34 -1.54
C PHE A 432 5.61 -29.78 -1.45
N THR A 433 4.69 -30.77 -1.56
CA THR A 433 5.02 -32.18 -1.41
C THR A 433 5.34 -32.82 -2.76
N THR A 434 6.37 -33.66 -2.78
CA THR A 434 6.71 -34.58 -3.88
C THR A 434 6.74 -36.02 -3.30
N GLU A 435 7.05 -37.04 -4.11
CA GLU A 435 7.09 -38.45 -3.68
C GLU A 435 8.01 -38.70 -2.45
N GLY A 436 8.98 -37.83 -2.20
CA GLY A 436 9.90 -37.94 -1.07
C GLY A 436 9.56 -37.08 0.15
N GLY A 437 8.44 -36.35 0.15
CA GLY A 437 8.05 -35.43 1.20
C GLY A 437 8.05 -33.95 0.78
N VAL A 438 8.05 -33.02 1.75
CA VAL A 438 8.14 -31.57 1.45
C VAL A 438 9.53 -31.24 0.95
N THR A 439 9.60 -30.60 -0.22
CA THR A 439 10.87 -30.26 -0.89
C THR A 439 10.96 -28.78 -1.22
N GLN A 440 12.15 -28.23 -1.04
CA GLN A 440 12.48 -26.90 -1.50
C GLN A 440 12.71 -26.94 -3.02
N ASP A 441 11.93 -26.13 -3.75
CA ASP A 441 12.08 -25.89 -5.18
C ASP A 441 11.92 -24.40 -5.45
N LEU A 442 13.05 -23.71 -5.64
CA LEU A 442 13.08 -22.25 -5.80
C LEU A 442 12.32 -21.79 -7.05
N GLN A 443 12.36 -22.56 -8.15
CA GLN A 443 11.65 -22.21 -9.38
C GLN A 443 10.14 -22.30 -9.17
N ARG A 444 9.67 -23.37 -8.54
CA ARG A 444 8.26 -23.57 -8.20
C ARG A 444 7.76 -22.48 -7.24
N GLU A 445 8.51 -22.16 -6.20
CA GLU A 445 8.17 -21.11 -5.25
C GLU A 445 8.14 -19.72 -5.90
N GLU A 446 9.00 -19.46 -6.89
CA GLU A 446 8.96 -18.23 -7.68
C GLU A 446 7.68 -18.13 -8.50
N GLU A 447 7.27 -19.22 -9.17
CA GLU A 447 6.01 -19.25 -9.93
C GLU A 447 4.79 -19.07 -9.02
N TYR A 448 4.77 -19.70 -7.86
CA TYR A 448 3.71 -19.49 -6.87
C TYR A 448 3.65 -18.04 -6.37
N THR A 449 4.81 -17.41 -6.18
CA THR A 449 4.88 -16.00 -5.79
C THR A 449 4.33 -15.09 -6.91
N LYS A 450 4.60 -15.38 -8.18
CA LYS A 450 4.03 -14.64 -9.32
C LYS A 450 2.52 -14.78 -9.37
N LEU A 451 2.01 -16.00 -9.24
CA LEU A 451 0.57 -16.29 -9.20
C LEU A 451 -0.11 -15.54 -8.04
N LEU A 452 0.47 -15.60 -6.85
CA LEU A 452 -0.03 -14.86 -5.68
C LEU A 452 -0.07 -13.35 -5.96
N ALA A 453 0.99 -12.80 -6.57
CA ALA A 453 1.05 -11.38 -6.91
C ALA A 453 -0.07 -10.97 -7.90
N GLU A 454 -0.32 -11.77 -8.91
CA GLU A 454 -1.41 -11.54 -9.87
C GLU A 454 -2.78 -11.58 -9.19
N ARG A 455 -3.00 -12.53 -8.27
CA ARG A 455 -4.23 -12.63 -7.49
C ARG A 455 -4.44 -11.44 -6.57
N ILE A 456 -3.37 -10.95 -5.91
CA ILE A 456 -3.43 -9.73 -5.10
C ILE A 456 -3.80 -8.52 -5.95
N VAL A 457 -3.19 -8.36 -7.14
CA VAL A 457 -3.51 -7.26 -8.07
C VAL A 457 -4.96 -7.33 -8.51
N ASP A 458 -5.48 -8.50 -8.91
CA ASP A 458 -6.90 -8.66 -9.25
C ASP A 458 -7.80 -8.24 -8.07
N ARG A 459 -7.43 -8.61 -6.85
CA ARG A 459 -8.15 -8.20 -5.63
C ARG A 459 -8.09 -6.70 -5.40
N PHE A 460 -6.95 -6.06 -5.58
CA PHE A 460 -6.84 -4.61 -5.46
C PHE A 460 -7.82 -3.87 -6.38
N HIS A 461 -7.99 -4.36 -7.62
CA HIS A 461 -8.95 -3.76 -8.54
C HIS A 461 -10.40 -4.01 -8.11
N ARG A 462 -10.75 -5.23 -7.70
CA ARG A 462 -12.11 -5.59 -7.27
C ARG A 462 -12.53 -4.91 -5.97
N GLU A 463 -11.60 -4.72 -5.05
CA GLU A 463 -11.82 -4.07 -3.76
C GLU A 463 -11.69 -2.55 -3.82
N ASN A 464 -11.31 -1.99 -4.97
CA ASN A 464 -11.21 -0.55 -5.14
C ASN A 464 -12.59 0.11 -5.07
N ILE A 465 -12.80 0.93 -4.05
CA ILE A 465 -14.03 1.71 -3.89
C ILE A 465 -13.86 3.04 -4.62
N VAL A 466 -14.71 3.27 -5.61
CA VAL A 466 -14.72 4.50 -6.40
C VAL A 466 -15.39 5.63 -5.60
N LEU A 467 -14.76 6.81 -5.60
CA LEU A 467 -15.24 8.02 -4.95
C LEU A 467 -15.67 9.07 -6.00
N SER A 468 -16.48 10.05 -5.59
CA SER A 468 -16.89 11.17 -6.46
C SER A 468 -15.70 11.92 -7.07
N SER A 469 -14.65 12.16 -6.27
CA SER A 469 -13.41 12.80 -6.75
C SER A 469 -12.68 12.03 -7.85
N HIS A 470 -12.76 10.69 -7.83
CA HIS A 470 -12.16 9.87 -8.89
C HIS A 470 -12.91 10.05 -10.21
N ILE A 471 -14.25 10.14 -10.14
CA ILE A 471 -15.10 10.30 -11.34
C ILE A 471 -14.87 11.67 -11.97
N VAL A 472 -14.95 12.74 -11.18
CA VAL A 472 -14.79 14.10 -11.76
C VAL A 472 -13.40 14.31 -12.36
N ALA A 473 -12.35 13.76 -11.71
CA ALA A 473 -11.00 13.84 -12.26
C ALA A 473 -10.84 13.01 -13.55
N PHE A 474 -11.41 11.81 -13.57
CA PHE A 474 -11.40 10.94 -14.75
C PHE A 474 -12.16 11.58 -15.91
N THR A 475 -13.33 12.12 -15.66
CA THR A 475 -14.17 12.80 -16.67
C THR A 475 -13.47 14.02 -17.23
N ALA A 476 -12.98 14.93 -16.38
CA ALA A 476 -12.30 16.16 -16.82
C ALA A 476 -11.10 15.86 -17.72
N PHE A 477 -10.24 14.95 -17.31
CA PHE A 477 -9.02 14.65 -18.08
C PHE A 477 -9.32 13.96 -19.41
N ASN A 478 -10.34 13.08 -19.48
CA ASN A 478 -10.74 12.46 -20.73
C ASN A 478 -11.45 13.46 -21.67
N MET A 479 -12.24 14.41 -21.16
CA MET A 479 -12.77 15.53 -21.96
C MET A 479 -11.62 16.39 -22.51
N LEU A 480 -10.63 16.75 -21.69
CA LEU A 480 -9.45 17.48 -22.13
C LEU A 480 -8.72 16.74 -23.27
N ARG A 481 -8.52 15.42 -23.11
CA ARG A 481 -7.88 14.58 -24.13
C ARG A 481 -8.67 14.52 -25.44
N ALA A 482 -9.99 14.34 -25.35
CA ALA A 482 -10.84 14.20 -26.53
C ALA A 482 -11.04 15.52 -27.31
N ASN A 483 -10.99 16.65 -26.64
CA ASN A 483 -11.05 17.95 -27.28
C ASN A 483 -9.68 18.44 -27.80
N ASN A 484 -8.60 17.69 -27.54
CA ASN A 484 -7.23 17.99 -27.99
C ASN A 484 -6.53 16.69 -28.45
N ASP A 485 -7.19 15.93 -29.30
CA ASP A 485 -6.81 14.57 -29.75
C ASP A 485 -5.50 14.50 -30.52
N THR A 486 -5.05 15.63 -31.09
CA THR A 486 -3.76 15.74 -31.78
C THR A 486 -2.56 15.83 -30.84
N PHE A 487 -2.79 16.09 -29.55
CA PHE A 487 -1.72 16.23 -28.56
C PHE A 487 -1.39 14.91 -27.87
N ASP A 488 -0.10 14.66 -27.69
CA ASP A 488 0.34 13.61 -26.81
C ASP A 488 0.13 13.98 -25.32
N LEU A 489 0.32 13.02 -24.42
CA LEU A 489 0.15 13.25 -22.99
C LEU A 489 0.97 14.44 -22.47
N TYR A 490 2.22 14.57 -22.92
CA TYR A 490 3.12 15.62 -22.42
C TYR A 490 2.74 16.99 -22.95
N ALA A 491 2.24 17.08 -24.19
CA ALA A 491 1.70 18.30 -24.75
C ALA A 491 0.43 18.73 -23.99
N LEU A 492 -0.49 17.80 -23.72
CA LEU A 492 -1.69 18.07 -22.90
C LEU A 492 -1.36 18.61 -21.52
N LEU A 493 -0.38 18.02 -20.83
CA LEU A 493 0.02 18.43 -19.49
C LEU A 493 0.76 19.78 -19.43
N ARG A 494 1.17 20.31 -20.58
CA ARG A 494 1.80 21.65 -20.72
C ARG A 494 0.83 22.74 -21.11
N LEU A 495 -0.40 22.40 -21.48
CA LEU A 495 -1.44 23.39 -21.75
C LEU A 495 -1.64 24.29 -20.54
N LEU A 496 -1.95 25.55 -20.80
CA LEU A 496 -2.30 26.50 -19.74
C LEU A 496 -3.72 26.20 -19.26
N PRO A 497 -3.91 25.79 -18.00
CA PRO A 497 -5.24 25.42 -17.51
C PRO A 497 -6.26 26.56 -17.63
N ASP A 498 -5.83 27.82 -17.47
CA ASP A 498 -6.68 29.00 -17.53
C ASP A 498 -7.37 29.22 -18.88
N ASP A 499 -6.86 28.60 -19.96
CA ASP A 499 -7.42 28.72 -21.31
C ASP A 499 -8.63 27.78 -21.52
N PHE A 500 -8.93 26.89 -20.59
CA PHE A 500 -9.93 25.84 -20.76
C PHE A 500 -11.04 25.92 -19.71
N ILE A 501 -12.27 25.81 -20.18
CA ILE A 501 -13.48 25.74 -19.36
C ILE A 501 -14.23 24.47 -19.70
N PHE A 502 -14.69 23.78 -18.68
CA PHE A 502 -15.61 22.66 -18.80
C PHE A 502 -17.04 23.15 -18.48
N PRO A 503 -17.88 23.37 -19.50
CA PRO A 503 -19.26 23.83 -19.30
C PRO A 503 -20.01 22.84 -18.41
N ILE A 504 -20.73 23.32 -17.41
CA ILE A 504 -21.35 22.50 -16.38
C ILE A 504 -22.31 21.46 -16.95
N GLU A 505 -23.07 21.82 -17.99
CA GLU A 505 -24.02 20.93 -18.65
C GLU A 505 -23.32 19.78 -19.37
N SER A 506 -22.29 20.08 -20.17
CA SER A 506 -21.47 19.09 -20.89
C SER A 506 -20.75 18.16 -19.92
N PHE A 507 -20.21 18.73 -18.84
CA PHE A 507 -19.47 17.97 -17.83
C PHE A 507 -20.39 17.04 -17.04
N THR A 508 -21.59 17.51 -16.65
CA THR A 508 -22.60 16.70 -15.94
C THR A 508 -23.07 15.53 -16.81
N ALA A 509 -23.33 15.77 -18.09
CA ALA A 509 -23.70 14.70 -19.02
C ALA A 509 -22.57 13.66 -19.22
N ALA A 510 -21.31 14.12 -19.25
CA ALA A 510 -20.17 13.21 -19.30
C ALA A 510 -20.03 12.37 -18.02
N ILE A 511 -20.27 12.95 -16.84
CA ILE A 511 -20.30 12.22 -15.56
C ILE A 511 -21.39 11.14 -15.58
N GLU A 512 -22.59 11.44 -16.08
CA GLU A 512 -23.68 10.48 -16.18
C GLU A 512 -23.29 9.27 -17.04
N ALA A 513 -22.63 9.49 -18.18
CA ALA A 513 -22.12 8.41 -19.02
C ALA A 513 -21.06 7.56 -18.29
N VAL A 514 -20.17 8.18 -17.51
CA VAL A 514 -19.18 7.46 -16.69
C VAL A 514 -19.87 6.67 -15.58
N GLN A 515 -20.91 7.23 -14.92
CA GLN A 515 -21.70 6.50 -13.91
C GLN A 515 -22.31 5.22 -14.49
N HIS A 516 -22.95 5.30 -15.66
CA HIS A 516 -23.52 4.11 -16.30
C HIS A 516 -22.46 3.04 -16.58
N ALA A 517 -21.30 3.44 -17.11
CA ALA A 517 -20.21 2.49 -17.33
C ALA A 517 -19.66 1.87 -16.03
N LEU A 518 -19.69 2.64 -14.92
CA LEU A 518 -19.27 2.14 -13.61
C LEU A 518 -20.27 1.16 -13.01
N PHE A 519 -21.58 1.37 -13.18
CA PHE A 519 -22.60 0.42 -12.74
C PHE A 519 -22.45 -0.93 -13.42
N GLU A 520 -22.15 -0.96 -14.74
CA GLU A 520 -21.85 -2.22 -15.43
C GLU A 520 -20.62 -2.95 -14.87
N LEU A 521 -19.59 -2.20 -14.46
CA LEU A 521 -18.38 -2.78 -13.87
C LEU A 521 -18.64 -3.31 -12.45
N GLU A 522 -19.48 -2.65 -11.67
CA GLU A 522 -19.89 -3.11 -10.36
C GLU A 522 -20.70 -4.40 -10.45
N GLU A 523 -21.68 -4.49 -11.36
CA GLU A 523 -22.44 -5.72 -11.62
C GLU A 523 -21.52 -6.90 -11.97
N LYS A 524 -20.46 -6.63 -12.76
CA LYS A 524 -19.43 -7.61 -13.08
C LYS A 524 -18.42 -7.86 -11.96
N LYS A 525 -18.63 -7.26 -10.78
CA LYS A 525 -17.74 -7.36 -9.59
C LYS A 525 -16.28 -6.99 -9.90
N ARG A 526 -16.07 -6.02 -10.79
CA ARG A 526 -14.73 -5.55 -11.18
C ARG A 526 -14.20 -4.44 -10.26
N LEU A 527 -15.10 -3.72 -9.58
CA LEU A 527 -14.83 -2.66 -8.62
C LEU A 527 -16.03 -2.54 -7.67
N LYS A 528 -15.92 -1.65 -6.69
CA LYS A 528 -17.01 -1.26 -5.78
C LYS A 528 -17.27 0.23 -5.90
N LEU A 529 -18.50 0.65 -5.63
CA LEU A 529 -18.91 2.05 -5.66
C LEU A 529 -19.28 2.52 -4.25
N SER A 530 -18.89 3.75 -3.90
CA SER A 530 -19.42 4.41 -2.71
C SER A 530 -20.86 4.86 -2.95
N ASP A 531 -21.66 5.00 -1.89
CA ASP A 531 -23.10 5.32 -1.99
C ASP A 531 -23.36 6.62 -2.74
N ILE A 532 -22.46 7.59 -2.62
CA ILE A 532 -22.59 8.89 -3.30
C ILE A 532 -22.61 8.77 -4.84
N ILE A 533 -22.01 7.70 -5.39
CA ILE A 533 -21.99 7.46 -6.83
C ILE A 533 -23.39 7.17 -7.40
N ARG A 534 -24.33 6.80 -6.54
CA ARG A 534 -25.74 6.52 -6.93
C ARG A 534 -26.62 7.78 -6.96
N LEU A 535 -26.09 8.92 -6.53
CA LEU A 535 -26.78 10.19 -6.59
C LEU A 535 -26.82 10.73 -8.02
N PRO A 536 -27.73 11.67 -8.33
CA PRO A 536 -27.76 12.37 -9.62
C PRO A 536 -26.41 13.00 -9.98
N ALA A 537 -26.04 12.97 -11.25
CA ALA A 537 -24.73 13.42 -11.75
C ALA A 537 -24.35 14.84 -11.30
N ALA A 538 -25.32 15.76 -11.20
CA ALA A 538 -25.07 17.11 -10.69
C ALA A 538 -24.63 17.14 -9.22
N GLN A 539 -25.22 16.32 -8.36
CA GLN A 539 -24.81 16.22 -6.96
C GLN A 539 -23.45 15.54 -6.82
N LEU A 540 -23.20 14.53 -7.64
CA LEU A 540 -21.91 13.86 -7.71
C LEU A 540 -20.81 14.81 -8.16
N LEU A 541 -21.09 15.67 -9.15
CA LEU A 541 -20.20 16.70 -9.62
C LEU A 541 -19.83 17.67 -8.50
N GLU A 542 -20.83 18.20 -7.81
CA GLU A 542 -20.60 19.15 -6.71
C GLU A 542 -19.74 18.54 -5.60
N ASP A 543 -20.08 17.35 -5.16
CA ASP A 543 -19.31 16.64 -4.13
C ASP A 543 -17.89 16.31 -4.61
N GLY A 544 -17.75 15.83 -5.84
CA GLY A 544 -16.46 15.46 -6.42
C GLY A 544 -15.50 16.64 -6.53
N VAL A 545 -15.95 17.76 -7.09
CA VAL A 545 -15.12 18.99 -7.23
C VAL A 545 -14.76 19.56 -5.85
N LYS A 546 -15.72 19.56 -4.90
CA LYS A 546 -15.50 20.06 -3.54
C LYS A 546 -14.44 19.26 -2.77
N ASN A 547 -14.37 17.96 -2.98
CA ASN A 547 -13.47 17.06 -2.24
C ASN A 547 -12.16 16.79 -2.98
N LEU A 548 -12.10 16.93 -4.31
CA LEU A 548 -10.91 16.65 -5.10
C LEU A 548 -9.76 17.60 -4.76
N GLY A 549 -8.68 17.05 -4.27
CA GLY A 549 -7.45 17.81 -4.02
C GLY A 549 -7.65 19.05 -3.13
N VAL A 550 -8.59 18.97 -2.21
CA VAL A 550 -9.09 20.11 -1.41
C VAL A 550 -8.00 20.93 -0.69
N TYR A 551 -6.83 20.34 -0.45
CA TYR A 551 -5.71 20.98 0.25
C TYR A 551 -4.56 21.39 -0.66
N HIS A 552 -4.65 21.11 -1.95
CA HIS A 552 -3.66 21.62 -2.91
C HIS A 552 -3.80 23.14 -3.06
N VAL A 553 -2.67 23.82 -3.17
CA VAL A 553 -2.63 25.26 -3.42
C VAL A 553 -3.22 25.55 -4.80
N ARG A 554 -2.81 24.75 -5.81
CA ARG A 554 -3.43 24.73 -7.14
C ARG A 554 -4.47 23.62 -7.17
N LYS A 555 -5.70 23.97 -7.48
CA LYS A 555 -6.82 23.02 -7.48
C LYS A 555 -6.84 22.20 -8.76
N PRO A 556 -6.93 20.85 -8.68
CA PRO A 556 -7.14 20.04 -9.88
C PRO A 556 -8.44 20.40 -10.60
N LEU A 557 -9.51 20.69 -9.85
CA LEU A 557 -10.78 21.23 -10.36
C LEU A 557 -11.37 22.21 -9.35
N LEU A 558 -12.07 23.24 -9.87
CA LEU A 558 -12.80 24.23 -9.07
C LEU A 558 -13.97 24.79 -9.88
N PHE A 559 -14.96 25.35 -9.19
CA PHE A 559 -16.04 26.10 -9.83
C PHE A 559 -15.58 27.54 -10.07
N ASN A 560 -15.82 28.06 -11.26
CA ASN A 560 -15.63 29.48 -11.58
C ASN A 560 -16.82 30.33 -11.09
N LYS A 561 -16.76 31.65 -11.33
CA LYS A 561 -17.83 32.58 -10.92
C LYS A 561 -19.16 32.37 -11.67
N LYS A 562 -19.13 31.72 -12.83
CA LYS A 562 -20.32 31.41 -13.65
C LYS A 562 -20.94 30.08 -13.32
N GLY A 563 -20.26 29.27 -12.50
CA GLY A 563 -20.68 27.92 -12.12
C GLY A 563 -20.10 26.80 -12.99
N ASP A 564 -19.31 27.13 -14.02
CA ASP A 564 -18.59 26.15 -14.81
C ASP A 564 -17.35 25.65 -14.07
N ILE A 565 -16.72 24.62 -14.60
CA ILE A 565 -15.57 23.99 -13.98
C ILE A 565 -14.28 24.40 -14.68
N GLU A 566 -13.25 24.67 -13.91
CA GLU A 566 -11.90 25.02 -14.33
C GLU A 566 -10.86 24.18 -13.60
N SER A 567 -9.61 24.23 -14.06
CA SER A 567 -8.47 23.58 -13.41
C SER A 567 -7.36 24.61 -13.20
N ASP A 568 -6.58 24.47 -12.11
CA ASP A 568 -5.34 25.23 -11.91
C ASP A 568 -4.10 24.37 -12.24
N ASP A 569 -4.25 23.03 -12.35
CA ASP A 569 -3.10 22.12 -12.53
C ASP A 569 -3.51 20.78 -13.18
N PHE A 570 -3.27 20.67 -14.47
CA PHE A 570 -3.53 19.43 -15.22
C PHE A 570 -2.62 18.26 -14.81
N ASN A 571 -1.42 18.50 -14.26
CA ASN A 571 -0.57 17.43 -13.78
C ASN A 571 -1.20 16.73 -12.57
N THR A 572 -1.68 17.52 -11.60
CA THR A 572 -2.36 16.97 -10.42
C THR A 572 -3.71 16.36 -10.80
N LEU A 573 -4.44 16.95 -11.77
CA LEU A 573 -5.66 16.38 -12.32
C LEU A 573 -5.38 14.99 -12.92
N PHE A 574 -4.30 14.85 -13.70
CA PHE A 574 -3.87 13.58 -14.29
C PHE A 574 -3.55 12.53 -13.22
N TYR A 575 -2.92 12.91 -12.11
CA TYR A 575 -2.70 11.99 -10.98
C TYR A 575 -4.00 11.36 -10.49
N TYR A 576 -5.04 12.16 -10.27
CA TYR A 576 -6.33 11.67 -9.78
C TYR A 576 -7.13 10.93 -10.85
N HIS A 577 -7.05 11.35 -12.11
CA HIS A 577 -7.62 10.66 -13.26
C HIS A 577 -7.19 9.19 -13.30
N ASN A 578 -5.91 8.94 -13.09
CA ASN A 578 -5.29 7.63 -13.23
C ASN A 578 -5.85 6.57 -12.26
N ARG A 579 -6.56 6.98 -11.21
CA ARG A 579 -7.22 6.02 -10.31
C ARG A 579 -8.18 5.08 -11.03
N LEU A 580 -8.81 5.54 -12.10
CA LEU A 580 -9.78 4.77 -12.88
C LEU A 580 -9.25 4.28 -14.25
N GLU A 581 -8.02 4.60 -14.62
CA GLU A 581 -7.46 4.27 -15.94
C GLU A 581 -7.48 2.76 -16.24
N ASN A 582 -7.16 1.93 -15.24
CA ASN A 582 -7.05 0.46 -15.40
C ASN A 582 -8.39 -0.27 -15.59
N PHE A 583 -9.53 0.43 -15.50
CA PHE A 583 -10.86 -0.20 -15.61
C PHE A 583 -11.43 -0.16 -17.04
N GLY A 584 -10.70 0.41 -18.01
CA GLY A 584 -11.10 0.47 -19.41
C GLY A 584 -12.30 1.38 -19.68
N LEU A 585 -12.59 2.32 -18.77
CA LEU A 585 -13.70 3.25 -18.88
C LEU A 585 -13.56 4.21 -20.05
N THR A 586 -12.33 4.61 -20.42
CA THR A 586 -12.04 5.51 -21.54
C THR A 586 -12.67 5.01 -22.86
N LYS A 587 -12.71 3.69 -23.07
CA LYS A 587 -13.28 3.09 -24.28
C LYS A 587 -14.79 2.85 -24.21
N ARG A 588 -15.43 3.09 -23.07
CA ARG A 588 -16.87 2.85 -22.86
C ARG A 588 -17.70 4.12 -23.04
N VAL A 589 -17.08 5.28 -23.03
CA VAL A 589 -17.71 6.60 -23.15
C VAL A 589 -17.31 7.23 -24.47
N ARG A 590 -18.27 7.83 -25.19
CA ARG A 590 -18.05 8.56 -26.44
C ARG A 590 -17.69 10.00 -26.09
N TRP A 591 -16.41 10.25 -25.83
CA TRP A 591 -15.90 11.52 -25.33
C TRP A 591 -16.06 12.69 -26.31
N GLU A 592 -16.12 12.41 -27.61
CA GLU A 592 -16.36 13.40 -28.68
C GLU A 592 -17.70 14.16 -28.56
N ASN A 593 -18.64 13.60 -27.80
CA ASN A 593 -19.94 14.24 -27.54
C ASN A 593 -19.87 15.35 -26.49
N TYR A 594 -18.80 15.44 -25.72
CA TYR A 594 -18.67 16.36 -24.59
C TYR A 594 -17.65 17.44 -24.91
N LYS A 595 -18.13 18.67 -25.15
CA LYS A 595 -17.29 19.79 -25.59
C LYS A 595 -16.79 20.60 -24.41
N MET A 596 -15.57 21.11 -24.59
CA MET A 596 -14.95 22.13 -23.75
C MET A 596 -15.00 23.47 -24.47
N GLU A 597 -14.89 24.54 -23.72
CA GLU A 597 -14.72 25.90 -24.27
C GLU A 597 -13.25 26.33 -24.08
N MET A 598 -12.73 27.01 -25.11
CA MET A 598 -11.45 27.70 -25.00
C MET A 598 -11.72 29.19 -24.77
N ARG A 599 -11.06 29.77 -23.76
CA ARG A 599 -11.02 31.22 -23.63
C ARG A 599 -10.18 31.76 -24.76
N ILE A 600 -10.83 32.31 -25.79
CA ILE A 600 -10.13 33.13 -26.76
C ILE A 600 -9.67 34.37 -26.00
N GLY A 601 -8.35 34.53 -25.83
CA GLY A 601 -7.79 35.63 -25.06
C GLY A 601 -8.36 36.97 -25.56
N GLU A 602 -9.07 37.67 -24.67
CA GLU A 602 -9.20 39.13 -24.81
C GLU A 602 -7.77 39.70 -24.68
N PHE A 603 -7.12 39.91 -25.80
CA PHE A 603 -5.93 40.74 -25.89
C PHE A 603 -6.34 42.12 -25.37
N LYS A 604 -6.10 42.42 -24.10
CA LYS A 604 -6.08 43.77 -23.61
C LYS A 604 -4.85 44.41 -24.26
N PRO A 605 -5.04 45.37 -25.21
CA PRO A 605 -3.90 46.13 -25.69
C PRO A 605 -3.29 46.84 -24.47
N GLU A 606 -1.99 46.61 -24.26
CA GLU A 606 -1.23 47.39 -23.28
C GLU A 606 -1.50 48.86 -23.55
N THR A 607 -2.12 49.51 -22.60
CA THR A 607 -2.26 50.97 -22.59
C THR A 607 -0.85 51.53 -22.57
N GLU A 608 -0.46 52.22 -23.67
CA GLU A 608 0.76 52.98 -23.78
C GLU A 608 1.01 53.76 -22.48
N ILE A 609 2.12 53.48 -21.85
CA ILE A 609 2.68 54.35 -20.81
C ILE A 609 3.41 55.47 -21.56
N ILE A 610 2.78 56.67 -21.62
CA ILE A 610 3.46 57.94 -21.93
C ILE A 610 4.19 58.44 -20.70
#